data_0f4fe3a00dee82a035489c0b508a9daf
#
_entry.id   0f4fe3a00dee82a035489c0b508a9daf
#
_cell.length_a   1.000
_cell.length_b   1.000
_cell.length_c   1.000
_cell.angle_alpha   90.00
_cell.angle_beta   90.00
_cell.angle_gamma   90.00
#
_symmetry.space_group_name_H-M   'P 1'
#
loop_
_entity.id
_entity.type
_entity.pdbx_description
1 polymer ?
#
loop_
_entity_poly.entity_id
_entity_poly.type
_entity_poly.pdbx_seq_one_letter_code
_entity_poly.pdbx_strand_id
1 'polypeptide(L)'
;MPIKTYRPITPTLRFQTTLVNDDITTDKPYKPLLTIKQRTGGRRNAGDMTVRHHGGGHKQKLRLIDFKREKYGVPGKVVTIEYDPNRSSRIALVSYLDGEKRYIIQPVGLKIGQTVMSGPEADILIGNALPLKNIPAGTTVHNVELRPGKGAQMVRSAGSSAQLVAKEGDYALLKLPSGETRKVLVECMATIGQVGNTDHENVTIGKAGRNRWKGIRPTNRGVSMNPVDHPHGGGEGKTSGGRHPVTPWGQPTRGYKTRNNKRTDAFIVSRYKK
;
A
#
# COMPACT_ATOMS: atom_id res chain seq x y z
N MET A 1 -10.34 5.27 -13.53
CA MET A 1 -11.27 6.19 -12.83
C MET A 1 -10.99 7.60 -13.30
N PRO A 2 -11.99 8.41 -13.60
CA PRO A 2 -11.74 9.77 -14.03
C PRO A 2 -11.17 10.62 -12.88
N ILE A 3 -10.17 11.43 -13.20
CA ILE A 3 -9.61 12.42 -12.29
C ILE A 3 -10.33 13.74 -12.51
N LYS A 4 -10.94 14.28 -11.47
CA LYS A 4 -11.57 15.60 -11.49
C LYS A 4 -10.50 16.68 -11.34
N THR A 5 -10.45 17.59 -12.30
CA THR A 5 -9.70 18.85 -12.26
C THR A 5 -10.62 20.01 -11.87
N TYR A 6 -10.05 21.12 -11.45
CA TYR A 6 -10.80 22.29 -11.01
C TYR A 6 -10.46 23.51 -11.86
N ARG A 7 -11.38 24.46 -11.98
CA ARG A 7 -11.10 25.77 -12.59
C ARG A 7 -9.98 26.49 -11.83
N PRO A 8 -9.00 27.10 -12.50
CA PRO A 8 -7.83 27.72 -11.86
C PRO A 8 -8.13 29.09 -11.24
N ILE A 9 -9.16 29.14 -10.40
CA ILE A 9 -9.63 30.40 -9.76
C ILE A 9 -8.68 30.84 -8.64
N THR A 10 -8.05 29.86 -7.96
CA THR A 10 -7.08 30.12 -6.88
C THR A 10 -5.77 29.37 -7.15
N PRO A 11 -4.61 29.81 -6.56
CA PRO A 11 -3.34 29.12 -6.73
C PRO A 11 -3.41 27.63 -6.40
N THR A 12 -4.21 27.27 -5.42
CA THR A 12 -4.40 25.87 -4.97
C THR A 12 -5.17 25.05 -5.98
N LEU A 13 -6.30 25.59 -6.49
CA LEU A 13 -7.19 24.88 -7.42
C LEU A 13 -6.54 24.67 -8.80
N ARG A 14 -5.56 25.48 -9.16
CA ARG A 14 -4.80 25.35 -10.41
C ARG A 14 -4.16 23.97 -10.55
N PHE A 15 -3.68 23.40 -9.47
CA PHE A 15 -2.93 22.13 -9.47
C PHE A 15 -3.67 20.99 -8.76
N GLN A 16 -4.75 21.32 -8.03
CA GLN A 16 -5.46 20.31 -7.25
C GLN A 16 -6.25 19.36 -8.16
N THR A 17 -6.10 18.07 -7.90
CA THR A 17 -6.95 17.05 -8.51
C THR A 17 -7.58 16.16 -7.44
N THR A 18 -8.67 15.49 -7.76
CA THR A 18 -9.33 14.53 -6.90
C THR A 18 -9.83 13.35 -7.72
N LEU A 19 -9.88 12.16 -7.12
CA LEU A 19 -10.51 11.00 -7.73
C LEU A 19 -12.03 11.19 -7.73
N VAL A 20 -12.67 10.78 -8.81
CA VAL A 20 -14.11 10.55 -8.85
C VAL A 20 -14.35 9.14 -8.29
N ASN A 21 -15.31 9.01 -7.41
CA ASN A 21 -15.56 7.78 -6.65
C ASN A 21 -16.75 6.99 -7.22
N ASP A 22 -16.82 6.84 -8.53
CA ASP A 22 -17.95 6.18 -9.22
C ASP A 22 -18.07 4.68 -8.89
N ASP A 23 -16.99 4.08 -8.43
CA ASP A 23 -16.90 2.68 -8.03
C ASP A 23 -17.37 2.42 -6.60
N ILE A 24 -17.54 3.46 -5.78
CA ILE A 24 -17.97 3.33 -4.40
C ILE A 24 -19.49 3.23 -4.34
N THR A 25 -19.97 2.18 -3.69
CA THR A 25 -21.40 1.88 -3.62
C THR A 25 -22.06 2.28 -2.31
N THR A 26 -21.27 2.48 -1.26
CA THR A 26 -21.76 2.95 0.05
C THR A 26 -20.70 3.76 0.78
N ASP A 27 -21.16 4.81 1.46
CA ASP A 27 -20.32 5.64 2.33
C ASP A 27 -20.26 5.10 3.78
N LYS A 28 -21.18 4.19 4.14
CA LYS A 28 -21.28 3.65 5.49
C LYS A 28 -20.57 2.32 5.59
N PRO A 29 -19.46 2.24 6.36
CA PRO A 29 -18.74 0.98 6.54
C PRO A 29 -19.51 0.01 7.44
N TYR A 30 -19.28 -1.28 7.24
CA TYR A 30 -19.89 -2.34 8.05
C TYR A 30 -19.34 -2.30 9.48
N LYS A 31 -20.21 -1.95 10.45
CA LYS A 31 -19.81 -1.64 11.84
C LYS A 31 -19.07 -2.76 12.57
N PRO A 32 -19.46 -4.06 12.46
CA PRO A 32 -18.77 -5.15 13.17
C PRO A 32 -17.30 -5.32 12.78
N LEU A 33 -16.89 -4.90 11.57
CA LEU A 33 -15.51 -4.97 11.09
C LEU A 33 -14.72 -3.68 11.31
N LEU A 34 -15.19 -2.78 12.19
CA LEU A 34 -14.49 -1.55 12.53
C LEU A 34 -13.84 -1.61 13.90
N THR A 35 -12.59 -1.17 13.97
CA THR A 35 -11.87 -0.99 15.23
C THR A 35 -11.34 0.44 15.38
N ILE A 36 -11.01 0.80 16.62
CA ILE A 36 -10.41 2.10 16.89
C ILE A 36 -8.95 2.11 16.40
N LYS A 37 -8.60 3.11 15.60
CA LYS A 37 -7.22 3.36 15.21
C LYS A 37 -6.56 4.28 16.21
N GLN A 38 -5.72 3.73 17.07
CA GLN A 38 -4.85 4.54 17.94
C GLN A 38 -3.79 5.26 17.12
N ARG A 39 -3.50 6.51 17.50
CA ARG A 39 -2.49 7.35 16.86
C ARG A 39 -1.34 7.60 17.81
N THR A 40 -0.18 7.14 17.45
CA THR A 40 1.04 7.31 18.25
C THR A 40 1.77 8.63 17.97
N GLY A 41 1.43 9.32 16.87
CA GLY A 41 2.14 10.55 16.46
C GLY A 41 3.62 10.33 16.15
N GLY A 42 4.00 9.13 15.74
CA GLY A 42 5.39 8.74 15.46
C GLY A 42 6.20 8.39 16.71
N ARG A 43 5.52 8.16 17.85
CA ARG A 43 6.16 7.81 19.13
C ARG A 43 6.09 6.32 19.43
N ARG A 44 7.11 5.80 20.12
CA ARG A 44 7.14 4.44 20.71
C ARG A 44 6.34 4.37 22.01
N ASN A 45 6.26 3.16 22.59
CA ASN A 45 5.66 2.94 23.91
C ASN A 45 6.34 3.76 25.01
N ALA A 46 7.66 3.99 24.92
CA ALA A 46 8.41 4.82 25.85
C ALA A 46 8.20 6.34 25.65
N GLY A 47 7.42 6.76 24.65
CA GLY A 47 7.14 8.17 24.37
C GLY A 47 8.12 8.85 23.42
N ASP A 48 9.25 8.22 23.11
CA ASP A 48 10.27 8.78 22.20
C ASP A 48 9.76 8.90 20.78
N MET A 49 10.12 9.97 20.10
CA MET A 49 9.79 10.18 18.71
C MET A 49 10.75 9.42 17.80
N THR A 50 10.31 8.30 17.24
CA THR A 50 11.11 7.48 16.30
C THR A 50 10.85 7.83 14.84
N VAL A 51 9.65 8.32 14.52
CA VAL A 51 9.27 8.75 13.17
C VAL A 51 8.80 10.19 13.23
N ARG A 52 9.59 11.10 12.66
CA ARG A 52 9.28 12.54 12.66
C ARG A 52 8.15 12.87 11.68
N HIS A 53 7.59 14.07 11.84
CA HIS A 53 6.60 14.67 10.94
C HIS A 53 5.28 13.88 10.83
N HIS A 54 4.89 13.16 11.88
CA HIS A 54 3.59 12.54 12.03
C HIS A 54 2.79 13.15 13.18
N GLY A 55 1.48 13.25 13.01
CA GLY A 55 0.56 13.68 14.05
C GLY A 55 -0.59 14.52 13.54
N GLY A 56 -1.62 14.67 14.37
CA GLY A 56 -2.86 15.32 14.00
C GLY A 56 -3.63 14.55 12.92
N GLY A 57 -4.30 15.27 12.06
CA GLY A 57 -5.10 14.72 10.97
C GLY A 57 -6.50 14.26 11.39
N HIS A 58 -7.32 13.86 10.43
CA HIS A 58 -8.72 13.49 10.64
C HIS A 58 -8.83 12.16 11.39
N LYS A 59 -9.77 12.03 12.34
CA LYS A 59 -10.06 10.79 13.08
C LYS A 59 -10.46 9.69 12.10
N GLN A 60 -9.88 8.50 12.25
CA GLN A 60 -10.10 7.35 11.36
C GLN A 60 -10.42 6.10 12.18
N LYS A 61 -11.31 5.28 11.66
CA LYS A 61 -11.55 3.91 12.14
C LYS A 61 -10.78 2.93 11.25
N LEU A 62 -10.19 1.91 11.84
CA LEU A 62 -9.52 0.84 11.13
C LEU A 62 -10.56 -0.18 10.65
N ARG A 63 -10.46 -0.62 9.37
CA ARG A 63 -11.21 -1.75 8.83
C ARG A 63 -10.39 -3.01 9.00
N LEU A 64 -11.02 -4.05 9.51
CA LEU A 64 -10.42 -5.39 9.58
C LEU A 64 -10.49 -6.01 8.18
N ILE A 65 -9.32 -6.18 7.56
CA ILE A 65 -9.22 -6.77 6.22
C ILE A 65 -8.73 -8.20 6.36
N ASP A 66 -9.36 -9.11 5.64
CA ASP A 66 -8.93 -10.48 5.53
C ASP A 66 -7.72 -10.60 4.58
N PHE A 67 -6.52 -10.55 5.17
CA PHE A 67 -5.27 -10.76 4.45
C PHE A 67 -4.87 -12.23 4.35
N LYS A 68 -5.46 -13.09 5.16
CA LYS A 68 -5.13 -14.51 5.17
C LYS A 68 -5.90 -15.31 4.12
N ARG A 69 -7.16 -14.90 3.88
CA ARG A 69 -8.05 -15.60 2.96
C ARG A 69 -8.15 -17.10 3.28
N GLU A 70 -8.18 -17.42 4.59
CA GLU A 70 -8.13 -18.79 5.11
C GLU A 70 -9.45 -19.57 4.97
N LYS A 71 -10.51 -18.94 4.49
CA LYS A 71 -11.82 -19.57 4.28
C LYS A 71 -11.85 -20.30 2.94
N TYR A 72 -11.28 -21.50 2.93
CA TYR A 72 -11.12 -22.31 1.72
C TYR A 72 -12.43 -22.99 1.31
N GLY A 73 -12.68 -23.07 -0.01
CA GLY A 73 -13.82 -23.77 -0.59
C GLY A 73 -15.18 -23.13 -0.38
N VAL A 74 -15.27 -22.05 0.40
CA VAL A 74 -16.55 -21.35 0.65
C VAL A 74 -16.69 -20.16 -0.30
N PRO A 75 -17.70 -20.15 -1.20
CA PRO A 75 -17.94 -19.03 -2.07
C PRO A 75 -18.50 -17.83 -1.30
N GLY A 76 -17.99 -16.66 -1.59
CA GLY A 76 -18.43 -15.39 -1.02
C GLY A 76 -18.88 -14.44 -2.10
N LYS A 77 -20.04 -13.79 -1.94
CA LYS A 77 -20.58 -12.80 -2.88
C LYS A 77 -20.13 -11.39 -2.49
N VAL A 78 -19.65 -10.62 -3.46
CA VAL A 78 -19.31 -9.20 -3.27
C VAL A 78 -20.59 -8.39 -3.09
N VAL A 79 -20.73 -7.73 -1.93
CA VAL A 79 -21.93 -6.95 -1.56
C VAL A 79 -21.72 -5.47 -1.86
N THR A 80 -20.60 -4.89 -1.39
CA THR A 80 -20.31 -3.47 -1.53
C THR A 80 -18.84 -3.23 -1.87
N ILE A 81 -18.57 -2.09 -2.52
CA ILE A 81 -17.23 -1.54 -2.69
C ILE A 81 -17.16 -0.25 -1.90
N GLU A 82 -16.14 -0.09 -1.05
CA GLU A 82 -16.07 0.97 -0.05
C GLU A 82 -14.73 1.70 -0.05
N TYR A 83 -14.76 2.94 0.43
CA TYR A 83 -13.57 3.73 0.71
C TYR A 83 -12.96 3.36 2.06
N ASP A 84 -11.64 3.14 2.10
CA ASP A 84 -10.89 2.99 3.35
C ASP A 84 -9.88 4.14 3.53
N PRO A 85 -10.01 4.99 4.58
CA PRO A 85 -9.08 6.08 4.83
C PRO A 85 -7.69 5.63 5.31
N ASN A 86 -7.49 4.33 5.55
CA ASN A 86 -6.23 3.78 6.07
C ASN A 86 -5.31 3.26 4.96
N ARG A 87 -5.82 3.15 3.74
CA ARG A 87 -5.08 2.64 2.57
C ARG A 87 -5.43 3.38 1.30
N SER A 88 -4.61 3.25 0.30
CA SER A 88 -4.84 3.84 -1.02
C SER A 88 -5.83 3.05 -1.87
N SER A 89 -5.89 1.72 -1.68
CA SER A 89 -6.81 0.82 -2.38
C SER A 89 -8.24 0.93 -1.87
N ARG A 90 -9.23 0.62 -2.73
CA ARG A 90 -10.60 0.34 -2.31
C ARG A 90 -10.67 -1.02 -1.62
N ILE A 91 -11.74 -1.24 -0.86
CA ILE A 91 -12.05 -2.51 -0.22
C ILE A 91 -13.42 -2.99 -0.66
N ALA A 92 -13.60 -4.30 -0.75
CA ALA A 92 -14.88 -4.93 -1.05
C ALA A 92 -15.36 -5.72 0.16
N LEU A 93 -16.63 -5.57 0.51
CA LEU A 93 -17.29 -6.40 1.52
C LEU A 93 -17.81 -7.66 0.84
N VAL A 94 -17.36 -8.80 1.31
CA VAL A 94 -17.76 -10.13 0.85
C VAL A 94 -18.64 -10.77 1.90
N SER A 95 -19.80 -11.27 1.50
CA SER A 95 -20.69 -12.09 2.32
C SER A 95 -20.57 -13.54 1.89
N TYR A 96 -20.13 -14.40 2.78
CA TYR A 96 -20.00 -15.83 2.56
C TYR A 96 -21.33 -16.55 2.77
N LEU A 97 -21.45 -17.77 2.22
CA LEU A 97 -22.68 -18.57 2.33
C LEU A 97 -23.08 -18.90 3.79
N ASP A 98 -22.10 -18.97 4.68
CA ASP A 98 -22.31 -19.20 6.12
C ASP A 98 -22.72 -17.93 6.90
N GLY A 99 -22.97 -16.81 6.20
CA GLY A 99 -23.40 -15.54 6.78
C GLY A 99 -22.26 -14.66 7.31
N GLU A 100 -21.02 -15.16 7.38
CA GLU A 100 -19.86 -14.34 7.77
C GLU A 100 -19.57 -13.29 6.70
N LYS A 101 -19.19 -12.08 7.15
CA LYS A 101 -18.77 -11.00 6.26
C LYS A 101 -17.32 -10.63 6.53
N ARG A 102 -16.53 -10.46 5.46
CA ARG A 102 -15.14 -10.04 5.54
C ARG A 102 -14.84 -8.95 4.50
N TYR A 103 -13.94 -8.05 4.84
CA TYR A 103 -13.38 -7.12 3.86
C TYR A 103 -12.19 -7.74 3.15
N ILE A 104 -12.10 -7.54 1.85
CA ILE A 104 -10.93 -7.85 1.02
C ILE A 104 -10.45 -6.59 0.30
N ILE A 105 -9.20 -6.59 -0.18
CA ILE A 105 -8.74 -5.56 -1.12
C ILE A 105 -9.47 -5.76 -2.44
N GLN A 106 -10.03 -4.68 -2.99
CA GLN A 106 -10.71 -4.71 -4.29
C GLN A 106 -9.68 -4.78 -5.42
N PRO A 107 -9.67 -5.81 -6.26
CA PRO A 107 -8.94 -5.81 -7.54
C PRO A 107 -9.68 -5.02 -8.63
N VAL A 108 -8.93 -4.58 -9.64
CA VAL A 108 -9.50 -3.99 -10.87
C VAL A 108 -10.45 -5.00 -11.52
N GLY A 109 -11.63 -4.53 -11.94
CA GLY A 109 -12.61 -5.34 -12.64
C GLY A 109 -13.56 -6.14 -11.74
N LEU A 110 -13.34 -6.17 -10.42
CA LEU A 110 -14.28 -6.81 -9.49
C LEU A 110 -15.55 -5.97 -9.37
N LYS A 111 -16.71 -6.59 -9.63
CA LYS A 111 -18.04 -5.96 -9.57
C LYS A 111 -18.89 -6.52 -8.43
N ILE A 112 -19.89 -5.76 -8.02
CA ILE A 112 -20.91 -6.22 -7.07
C ILE A 112 -21.64 -7.43 -7.66
N GLY A 113 -21.98 -8.38 -6.79
CA GLY A 113 -22.68 -9.60 -7.16
C GLY A 113 -21.77 -10.72 -7.64
N GLN A 114 -20.50 -10.44 -8.00
CA GLN A 114 -19.53 -11.47 -8.34
C GLN A 114 -19.19 -12.34 -7.14
N THR A 115 -18.94 -13.61 -7.42
CA THR A 115 -18.50 -14.59 -6.42
C THR A 115 -16.98 -14.64 -6.39
N VAL A 116 -16.41 -14.65 -5.20
CA VAL A 116 -14.99 -14.84 -4.94
C VAL A 116 -14.77 -16.05 -4.04
N MET A 117 -13.73 -16.82 -4.30
CA MET A 117 -13.39 -18.02 -3.56
C MET A 117 -11.91 -18.02 -3.18
N SER A 118 -11.56 -18.77 -2.15
CA SER A 118 -10.18 -18.99 -1.72
C SER A 118 -9.90 -20.48 -1.63
N GLY A 119 -8.67 -20.85 -1.91
CA GLY A 119 -8.23 -22.25 -1.76
C GLY A 119 -7.55 -22.79 -3.00
N PRO A 120 -7.01 -24.02 -2.91
CA PRO A 120 -6.27 -24.64 -4.01
C PRO A 120 -7.14 -24.99 -5.22
N GLU A 121 -8.43 -25.20 -5.01
CA GLU A 121 -9.40 -25.59 -6.03
C GLU A 121 -10.17 -24.37 -6.63
N ALA A 122 -9.84 -23.17 -6.20
CA ALA A 122 -10.50 -21.98 -6.71
C ALA A 122 -10.09 -21.73 -8.17
N ASP A 123 -11.06 -21.28 -9.00
CA ASP A 123 -10.81 -20.89 -10.38
C ASP A 123 -9.86 -19.69 -10.47
N ILE A 124 -9.15 -19.57 -11.61
CA ILE A 124 -8.22 -18.46 -11.88
C ILE A 124 -9.00 -17.23 -12.34
N LEU A 125 -9.88 -16.73 -11.47
CA LEU A 125 -10.71 -15.55 -11.69
C LEU A 125 -10.25 -14.38 -10.83
N ILE A 126 -10.54 -13.15 -11.31
CA ILE A 126 -10.17 -11.92 -10.59
C ILE A 126 -10.81 -11.90 -9.20
N GLY A 127 -9.98 -11.72 -8.16
CA GLY A 127 -10.41 -11.67 -6.77
C GLY A 127 -10.31 -13.00 -6.02
N ASN A 128 -10.12 -14.12 -6.72
CA ASN A 128 -9.88 -15.42 -6.10
C ASN A 128 -8.45 -15.50 -5.54
N ALA A 129 -8.31 -16.19 -4.42
CA ALA A 129 -7.03 -16.37 -3.76
C ALA A 129 -6.60 -17.83 -3.81
N LEU A 130 -5.41 -18.08 -4.36
CA LEU A 130 -4.84 -19.43 -4.54
C LEU A 130 -3.41 -19.49 -4.03
N PRO A 131 -2.93 -20.70 -3.68
CA PRO A 131 -1.49 -20.93 -3.53
C PRO A 131 -0.76 -20.68 -4.86
N LEU A 132 0.44 -20.09 -4.80
CA LEU A 132 1.22 -19.79 -6.01
C LEU A 132 1.49 -21.02 -6.89
N LYS A 133 1.54 -22.23 -6.29
CA LYS A 133 1.68 -23.49 -7.03
C LYS A 133 0.57 -23.71 -8.05
N ASN A 134 -0.65 -23.26 -7.75
CA ASN A 134 -1.84 -23.48 -8.58
C ASN A 134 -2.09 -22.35 -9.59
N ILE A 135 -1.32 -21.26 -9.51
CA ILE A 135 -1.47 -20.10 -10.43
C ILE A 135 -0.53 -20.29 -11.62
N PRO A 136 -0.97 -20.20 -12.88
CA PRO A 136 -0.12 -20.28 -14.08
C PRO A 136 0.96 -19.20 -14.10
N ALA A 137 2.13 -19.51 -14.69
CA ALA A 137 3.13 -18.51 -15.00
C ALA A 137 2.56 -17.44 -15.96
N GLY A 138 3.06 -16.21 -15.87
CA GLY A 138 2.55 -15.07 -16.63
C GLY A 138 1.38 -14.34 -15.96
N THR A 139 0.68 -14.97 -15.00
CA THR A 139 -0.49 -14.38 -14.34
C THR A 139 -0.10 -13.18 -13.47
N THR A 140 -0.94 -12.14 -13.54
CA THR A 140 -0.85 -10.98 -12.65
C THR A 140 -1.52 -11.27 -11.32
N VAL A 141 -0.80 -11.01 -10.22
CA VAL A 141 -1.25 -11.27 -8.85
C VAL A 141 -1.03 -10.06 -7.95
N HIS A 142 -1.79 -10.01 -6.88
CA HIS A 142 -1.63 -9.03 -5.81
C HIS A 142 -1.84 -9.70 -4.45
N ASN A 143 -1.71 -8.94 -3.37
CA ASN A 143 -1.99 -9.42 -2.02
C ASN A 143 -1.23 -10.71 -1.69
N VAL A 144 0.09 -10.70 -1.90
CA VAL A 144 0.95 -11.88 -1.84
C VAL A 144 1.49 -12.10 -0.44
N GLU A 145 1.47 -13.33 0.04
CA GLU A 145 2.13 -13.75 1.28
C GLU A 145 3.64 -13.88 1.10
N LEU A 146 4.38 -13.71 2.20
CA LEU A 146 5.82 -13.99 2.29
C LEU A 146 6.12 -15.31 3.01
N ARG A 147 5.17 -15.78 3.81
CA ARG A 147 5.22 -17.07 4.54
C ARG A 147 3.83 -17.63 4.54
N PRO A 148 3.67 -18.94 4.33
CA PRO A 148 2.36 -19.60 4.34
C PRO A 148 1.58 -19.29 5.63
N GLY A 149 0.30 -18.97 5.50
CA GLY A 149 -0.62 -18.72 6.61
C GLY A 149 -0.40 -17.43 7.41
N LYS A 150 0.61 -16.61 7.07
CA LYS A 150 0.87 -15.34 7.76
C LYS A 150 -0.07 -14.23 7.30
N GLY A 151 -0.67 -14.38 6.16
CA GLY A 151 -1.45 -13.35 5.48
C GLY A 151 -0.60 -12.48 4.57
N ALA A 152 -1.24 -11.85 3.62
CA ALA A 152 -0.60 -11.07 2.58
C ALA A 152 0.17 -9.85 3.12
N GLN A 153 1.36 -9.66 2.60
CA GLN A 153 2.29 -8.59 3.01
C GLN A 153 2.76 -7.73 1.85
N MET A 154 2.79 -8.27 0.63
CA MET A 154 3.27 -7.56 -0.57
C MET A 154 2.12 -7.21 -1.52
N VAL A 155 2.34 -6.21 -2.37
CA VAL A 155 1.45 -5.82 -3.48
C VAL A 155 0.02 -5.53 -3.01
N ARG A 156 -0.13 -4.55 -2.09
CA ARG A 156 -1.43 -4.19 -1.48
C ARG A 156 -1.88 -2.77 -1.76
N SER A 157 -0.98 -1.94 -2.28
CA SER A 157 -1.28 -0.52 -2.56
C SER A 157 -2.10 -0.39 -3.84
N ALA A 158 -2.85 0.71 -3.97
CA ALA A 158 -3.61 1.03 -5.17
C ALA A 158 -2.78 0.91 -6.44
N GLY A 159 -3.33 0.31 -7.49
CA GLY A 159 -2.68 0.14 -8.78
C GLY A 159 -1.50 -0.83 -8.81
N SER A 160 -1.09 -1.40 -7.65
CA SER A 160 0.05 -2.32 -7.64
C SER A 160 -0.33 -3.71 -8.16
N SER A 161 0.62 -4.35 -8.84
CA SER A 161 0.52 -5.73 -9.29
C SER A 161 1.91 -6.37 -9.29
N ALA A 162 1.98 -7.68 -9.14
CA ALA A 162 3.16 -8.48 -9.38
C ALA A 162 2.87 -9.52 -10.45
N GLN A 163 3.86 -9.93 -11.20
CA GLN A 163 3.73 -10.99 -12.20
C GLN A 163 4.43 -12.25 -11.70
N LEU A 164 3.74 -13.37 -11.76
CA LEU A 164 4.34 -14.69 -11.54
C LEU A 164 5.12 -15.07 -12.80
N VAL A 165 6.45 -15.02 -12.73
CA VAL A 165 7.32 -15.26 -13.90
C VAL A 165 7.52 -16.75 -14.14
N ALA A 166 7.94 -17.48 -13.12
CA ALA A 166 8.22 -18.90 -13.18
C ALA A 166 8.03 -19.57 -11.82
N LYS A 167 8.04 -20.89 -11.81
CA LYS A 167 8.08 -21.73 -10.61
C LYS A 167 9.27 -22.68 -10.74
N GLU A 168 10.10 -22.74 -9.70
CA GLU A 168 11.32 -23.56 -9.68
C GLU A 168 11.37 -24.29 -8.34
N GLY A 169 11.11 -25.60 -8.33
CA GLY A 169 11.02 -26.40 -7.12
C GLY A 169 10.01 -25.81 -6.12
N ASP A 170 10.45 -25.54 -4.91
CA ASP A 170 9.62 -25.02 -3.83
C ASP A 170 9.39 -23.49 -3.91
N TYR A 171 9.92 -22.83 -4.93
CA TYR A 171 9.86 -21.36 -5.05
C TYR A 171 9.18 -20.90 -6.32
N ALA A 172 8.39 -19.84 -6.18
CA ALA A 172 7.83 -19.05 -7.26
C ALA A 172 8.64 -17.76 -7.43
N LEU A 173 8.94 -17.38 -8.67
CA LEU A 173 9.62 -16.15 -9.03
C LEU A 173 8.57 -15.06 -9.31
N LEU A 174 8.56 -14.02 -8.49
CA LEU A 174 7.64 -12.88 -8.63
C LEU A 174 8.40 -11.64 -9.05
N LYS A 175 7.99 -11.03 -10.16
CA LYS A 175 8.42 -9.67 -10.56
C LYS A 175 7.53 -8.66 -9.86
N LEU A 176 8.11 -7.90 -8.94
CA LEU A 176 7.42 -6.92 -8.10
C LEU A 176 7.26 -5.56 -8.82
N PRO A 177 6.36 -4.66 -8.35
CA PRO A 177 6.20 -3.31 -8.90
C PRO A 177 7.49 -2.47 -8.89
N SER A 178 8.40 -2.75 -7.97
CA SER A 178 9.73 -2.10 -7.90
C SER A 178 10.70 -2.54 -9.01
N GLY A 179 10.32 -3.52 -9.84
CA GLY A 179 11.21 -4.16 -10.81
C GLY A 179 12.10 -5.27 -10.23
N GLU A 180 12.08 -5.46 -8.91
CA GLU A 180 12.80 -6.55 -8.24
C GLU A 180 12.14 -7.90 -8.55
N THR A 181 12.95 -8.91 -8.91
CA THR A 181 12.50 -10.31 -8.99
C THR A 181 12.86 -11.03 -7.70
N ARG A 182 11.86 -11.64 -7.07
CA ARG A 182 11.99 -12.25 -5.75
C ARG A 182 11.44 -13.66 -5.72
N LYS A 183 12.12 -14.54 -4.97
CA LYS A 183 11.67 -15.89 -4.63
C LYS A 183 10.66 -15.84 -3.48
N VAL A 184 9.56 -16.57 -3.63
CA VAL A 184 8.53 -16.76 -2.59
C VAL A 184 8.14 -18.24 -2.61
N LEU A 185 7.88 -18.85 -1.46
CA LEU A 185 7.45 -20.24 -1.40
C LEU A 185 6.16 -20.46 -2.20
N VAL A 186 6.08 -21.55 -2.93
CA VAL A 186 4.91 -21.89 -3.79
C VAL A 186 3.62 -22.14 -3.01
N GLU A 187 3.72 -22.43 -1.71
CA GLU A 187 2.58 -22.60 -0.81
C GLU A 187 1.96 -21.26 -0.38
N CYS A 188 2.68 -20.15 -0.54
CA CYS A 188 2.17 -18.81 -0.21
C CYS A 188 0.95 -18.47 -1.04
N MET A 189 -0.06 -17.89 -0.39
CA MET A 189 -1.28 -17.44 -1.05
C MET A 189 -1.04 -16.12 -1.79
N ALA A 190 -1.71 -15.99 -2.94
CA ALA A 190 -1.81 -14.74 -3.69
C ALA A 190 -3.22 -14.59 -4.27
N THR A 191 -3.64 -13.35 -4.51
CA THR A 191 -4.93 -13.05 -5.13
C THR A 191 -4.74 -12.68 -6.59
N ILE A 192 -5.59 -13.22 -7.48
CA ILE A 192 -5.53 -12.98 -8.93
C ILE A 192 -5.96 -11.55 -9.27
N GLY A 193 -5.21 -10.91 -10.16
CA GLY A 193 -5.47 -9.57 -10.69
C GLY A 193 -4.60 -8.47 -10.11
N GLN A 194 -4.88 -7.23 -10.48
CA GLN A 194 -4.23 -6.00 -10.04
C GLN A 194 -5.08 -5.30 -8.99
N VAL A 195 -4.48 -4.63 -8.02
CA VAL A 195 -5.21 -3.80 -7.04
C VAL A 195 -5.93 -2.64 -7.72
N GLY A 196 -7.18 -2.39 -7.33
CA GLY A 196 -8.00 -1.29 -7.85
C GLY A 196 -7.48 0.10 -7.50
N ASN A 197 -8.25 1.14 -7.92
CA ASN A 197 -7.90 2.56 -7.73
C ASN A 197 -6.57 2.97 -8.39
N THR A 198 -6.36 2.56 -9.64
CA THR A 198 -5.10 2.74 -10.39
C THR A 198 -4.66 4.19 -10.50
N ASP A 199 -5.60 5.14 -10.62
CA ASP A 199 -5.30 6.57 -10.77
C ASP A 199 -4.95 7.28 -9.46
N HIS A 200 -4.84 6.55 -8.35
CA HIS A 200 -4.49 7.14 -7.05
C HIS A 200 -3.14 7.88 -7.08
N GLU A 201 -2.17 7.39 -7.84
CA GLU A 201 -0.84 8.00 -7.98
C GLU A 201 -0.88 9.35 -8.72
N ASN A 202 -1.85 9.54 -9.61
CA ASN A 202 -1.99 10.74 -10.43
C ASN A 202 -2.66 11.92 -9.69
N VAL A 203 -3.04 11.72 -8.41
CA VAL A 203 -3.72 12.76 -7.62
C VAL A 203 -2.73 13.78 -7.09
N THR A 204 -2.94 15.05 -7.47
CA THR A 204 -2.19 16.20 -6.94
C THR A 204 -2.92 16.80 -5.75
N ILE A 205 -2.24 16.88 -4.60
CA ILE A 205 -2.81 17.34 -3.33
C ILE A 205 -3.20 18.82 -3.40
N GLY A 206 -2.38 19.65 -4.03
CA GLY A 206 -2.63 21.06 -4.33
C GLY A 206 -2.45 22.02 -3.15
N LYS A 207 -2.60 21.61 -1.89
CA LYS A 207 -2.43 22.48 -0.70
C LYS A 207 -1.86 21.76 0.51
N ALA A 208 -1.09 22.46 1.33
CA ALA A 208 -0.50 21.94 2.55
C ALA A 208 -1.54 21.45 3.58
N GLY A 209 -2.71 22.10 3.65
CA GLY A 209 -3.80 21.70 4.54
C GLY A 209 -4.29 20.26 4.33
N ARG A 210 -4.30 19.75 3.08
CA ARG A 210 -4.68 18.34 2.82
C ARG A 210 -3.66 17.37 3.40
N ASN A 211 -2.37 17.71 3.41
CA ASN A 211 -1.36 16.91 4.10
C ASN A 211 -1.59 16.91 5.62
N ARG A 212 -1.98 18.06 6.19
CA ARG A 212 -2.34 18.15 7.61
C ARG A 212 -3.52 17.23 7.95
N TRP A 213 -4.54 17.16 7.10
CA TRP A 213 -5.68 16.24 7.29
C TRP A 213 -5.26 14.77 7.26
N LYS A 214 -4.24 14.42 6.47
CA LYS A 214 -3.66 13.07 6.44
C LYS A 214 -2.78 12.73 7.65
N GLY A 215 -2.49 13.71 8.50
CA GLY A 215 -1.62 13.55 9.67
C GLY A 215 -0.13 13.77 9.38
N ILE A 216 0.19 14.36 8.23
CA ILE A 216 1.57 14.73 7.86
C ILE A 216 1.83 16.14 8.38
N ARG A 217 2.84 16.30 9.24
CA ARG A 217 3.29 17.59 9.75
C ARG A 217 4.29 18.24 8.80
N PRO A 218 4.42 19.58 8.82
CA PRO A 218 5.42 20.29 8.03
C PRO A 218 6.85 19.80 8.35
N THR A 219 7.71 19.84 7.35
CA THR A 219 9.13 19.48 7.45
C THR A 219 9.98 20.67 7.11
N ASN A 220 10.94 21.01 7.98
CA ASN A 220 11.97 21.98 7.69
C ASN A 220 13.13 21.33 6.94
N ARG A 221 13.73 22.06 6.01
CA ARG A 221 14.94 21.62 5.32
C ARG A 221 16.14 21.76 6.24
N GLY A 222 17.11 20.85 6.15
CA GLY A 222 18.33 20.92 6.95
C GLY A 222 19.13 22.22 6.79
N VAL A 223 19.10 22.82 5.60
CA VAL A 223 19.72 24.12 5.29
C VAL A 223 19.11 25.28 6.10
N SER A 224 17.87 25.15 6.57
CA SER A 224 17.17 26.17 7.37
C SER A 224 17.36 25.97 8.88
N MET A 225 18.21 25.06 9.28
CA MET A 225 18.48 24.72 10.69
C MET A 225 19.84 25.27 11.11
N ASN A 226 20.11 25.25 12.43
CA ASN A 226 21.41 25.54 12.96
C ASN A 226 22.41 24.39 12.74
N PRO A 227 23.74 24.66 12.76
CA PRO A 227 24.75 23.60 12.59
C PRO A 227 24.62 22.43 13.57
N VAL A 228 24.14 22.69 14.78
CA VAL A 228 23.91 21.67 15.82
C VAL A 228 22.79 20.71 15.46
N ASP A 229 21.79 21.17 14.69
CA ASP A 229 20.59 20.39 14.37
C ASP A 229 20.72 19.56 13.09
N HIS A 230 21.56 20.01 12.16
CA HIS A 230 21.73 19.36 10.88
C HIS A 230 23.09 19.66 10.24
N PRO A 231 23.75 18.66 9.58
CA PRO A 231 25.03 18.85 8.88
C PRO A 231 25.00 19.90 7.74
N HIS A 232 23.81 20.27 7.24
CA HIS A 232 23.59 21.31 6.25
C HIS A 232 23.21 22.65 6.88
N GLY A 233 23.18 22.75 8.20
CA GLY A 233 22.78 23.95 8.93
C GLY A 233 23.86 25.02 8.95
N GLY A 234 23.45 26.23 9.28
CA GLY A 234 24.32 27.41 9.40
C GLY A 234 24.39 28.26 8.15
N GLY A 235 25.23 29.30 8.21
CA GLY A 235 25.42 30.29 7.17
C GLY A 235 24.47 31.48 7.27
N GLU A 236 24.73 32.52 6.48
CA GLU A 236 23.92 33.72 6.39
C GLU A 236 23.05 33.72 5.13
N GLY A 237 21.80 34.13 5.26
CA GLY A 237 20.86 34.26 4.13
C GLY A 237 20.54 32.92 3.45
N LYS A 238 20.59 32.90 2.12
CA LYS A 238 20.31 31.70 1.30
C LYS A 238 21.57 30.90 1.03
N THR A 239 22.14 30.24 2.02
CA THR A 239 23.31 29.39 1.88
C THR A 239 23.02 28.10 1.14
N SER A 240 24.02 27.53 0.46
CA SER A 240 23.98 26.19 -0.10
C SER A 240 24.21 25.15 0.99
N GLY A 241 23.96 23.85 0.69
CA GLY A 241 24.18 22.77 1.65
C GLY A 241 25.64 22.52 2.01
N GLY A 242 26.61 23.09 1.28
CA GLY A 242 28.04 23.04 1.55
C GLY A 242 28.70 21.66 1.40
N ARG A 243 27.94 20.60 1.20
CA ARG A 243 28.39 19.21 1.11
C ARG A 243 27.39 18.33 0.36
N HIS A 244 27.76 17.08 0.08
CA HIS A 244 26.80 16.11 -0.47
C HIS A 244 25.56 15.97 0.41
N PRO A 245 24.36 15.74 -0.17
CA PRO A 245 23.13 15.59 0.59
C PRO A 245 23.23 14.45 1.62
N VAL A 246 23.00 14.80 2.88
CA VAL A 246 23.04 13.85 4.02
C VAL A 246 21.79 13.98 4.86
N THR A 247 21.51 12.94 5.66
CA THR A 247 20.49 12.96 6.71
C THR A 247 20.96 13.78 7.92
N PRO A 248 20.06 14.11 8.88
CA PRO A 248 20.48 14.75 10.14
C PRO A 248 21.56 14.00 10.91
N TRP A 249 21.71 12.71 10.68
CA TRP A 249 22.74 11.84 11.29
C TRP A 249 23.99 11.68 10.43
N GLY A 250 24.13 12.48 9.36
CA GLY A 250 25.30 12.47 8.49
C GLY A 250 25.33 11.37 7.43
N GLN A 251 24.34 10.51 7.36
CA GLN A 251 24.29 9.43 6.37
C GLN A 251 23.95 9.96 4.97
N PRO A 252 24.73 9.60 3.90
CA PRO A 252 24.43 10.01 2.54
C PRO A 252 23.00 9.61 2.09
N THR A 253 22.31 10.54 1.44
CA THR A 253 20.92 10.32 0.95
C THR A 253 20.84 9.92 -0.51
N ARG A 254 21.94 10.03 -1.26
CA ARG A 254 22.02 9.66 -2.68
C ARG A 254 23.15 8.65 -2.91
N GLY A 255 22.87 7.63 -3.72
CA GLY A 255 23.84 6.62 -4.14
C GLY A 255 24.23 5.58 -3.10
N TYR A 256 24.02 5.84 -1.83
CA TYR A 256 24.39 4.92 -0.74
C TYR A 256 23.37 3.78 -0.62
N LYS A 257 23.85 2.52 -0.60
CA LYS A 257 23.03 1.34 -0.40
C LYS A 257 22.72 1.19 1.09
N THR A 258 21.51 1.58 1.48
CA THR A 258 21.08 1.54 2.90
C THR A 258 20.58 0.17 3.36
N ARG A 259 20.15 -0.72 2.42
CA ARG A 259 19.72 -2.07 2.76
C ARG A 259 20.90 -2.93 3.19
N ASN A 260 20.83 -3.46 4.41
CA ASN A 260 21.83 -4.37 4.98
C ASN A 260 21.10 -5.54 5.68
N ASN A 261 20.33 -6.32 4.94
CA ASN A 261 19.58 -7.46 5.48
C ASN A 261 20.03 -8.76 4.78
N LYS A 262 21.13 -9.32 5.24
CA LYS A 262 21.72 -10.55 4.71
C LYS A 262 20.75 -11.74 4.73
N ARG A 263 19.89 -11.83 5.76
CA ARG A 263 18.94 -12.95 5.93
C ARG A 263 17.95 -13.09 4.77
N THR A 264 17.52 -11.97 4.18
CA THR A 264 16.51 -11.97 3.10
C THR A 264 17.10 -11.72 1.72
N ASP A 265 18.41 -11.52 1.60
CA ASP A 265 19.07 -11.29 0.31
C ASP A 265 19.05 -12.56 -0.56
N ALA A 266 19.09 -13.75 0.03
CA ALA A 266 18.97 -15.02 -0.68
C ALA A 266 17.68 -15.19 -1.48
N PHE A 267 16.62 -14.46 -1.10
CA PHE A 267 15.33 -14.47 -1.82
C PHE A 267 15.26 -13.45 -2.97
N ILE A 268 16.25 -12.58 -3.13
CA ILE A 268 16.27 -11.58 -4.20
C ILE A 268 17.14 -12.11 -5.34
N VAL A 269 16.52 -12.43 -6.47
CA VAL A 269 17.21 -12.94 -7.67
C VAL A 269 17.85 -11.79 -8.43
N SER A 270 17.08 -10.75 -8.71
CA SER A 270 17.58 -9.56 -9.40
C SER A 270 16.94 -8.30 -8.83
N ARG A 271 17.72 -7.22 -8.80
CA ARG A 271 17.24 -5.87 -8.51
C ARG A 271 17.23 -5.07 -9.79
N TYR A 272 16.28 -4.16 -9.90
CA TYR A 272 16.31 -3.17 -10.97
C TYR A 272 17.60 -2.36 -10.85
N LYS A 273 18.46 -2.49 -11.85
CA LYS A 273 19.62 -1.61 -12.04
C LYS A 273 19.16 -0.51 -12.99
N LYS A 274 19.21 0.74 -12.52
CA LYS A 274 19.10 1.91 -13.40
C LYS A 274 20.29 1.94 -14.32
#